data_d8beb5403ae234329b6f1a4753148f79
#
_entry.id   d8beb5403ae234329b6f1a4753148f79
#
_cell.length_a   1.000
_cell.length_b   1.000
_cell.length_c   1.000
_cell.angle_alpha   90.00
_cell.angle_beta   90.00
_cell.angle_gamma   90.00
#
_symmetry.space_group_name_H-M   'P 1'
#
loop_
_entity.id
_entity.type
_entity.pdbx_description
1 polymer ?
#
loop_
_entity_poly.entity_id
_entity_poly.type
_entity_poly.pdbx_seq_one_letter_code
_entity_poly.pdbx_strand_id
1 'polypeptide(L)'
;MSEMRDYKSRLSDPASRKFGTFSYLPAMTPERIRKQVEFIVGRGWTPALEHTEPVHLMGDYWYMWKLPLFGETNIDAILAEAEACHKAHPKNHVRLVGYDNFAQSKGAEMVVFRGKAV
;
A
#
# COMPACT_ATOMS: atom_id res chain seq x y z
N MET A 1 10.08 -14.02 -13.47
CA MET A 1 8.91 -13.14 -13.24
C MET A 1 7.64 -13.92 -13.05
N SER A 2 7.76 -14.96 -12.29
CA SER A 2 6.65 -15.88 -12.10
C SER A 2 5.46 -15.28 -11.36
N GLU A 3 5.65 -14.16 -10.68
CA GLU A 3 4.59 -13.57 -9.87
C GLU A 3 3.60 -12.74 -10.67
N MET A 4 3.95 -12.36 -11.88
CA MET A 4 3.02 -11.64 -12.73
C MET A 4 2.08 -12.62 -13.40
N ARG A 5 0.82 -12.31 -13.32
CA ARG A 5 -0.18 -13.11 -13.98
C ARG A 5 -0.25 -12.77 -15.45
N ASP A 6 -0.86 -13.68 -16.21
CA ASP A 6 -1.03 -13.48 -17.65
C ASP A 6 -1.94 -12.28 -17.88
N TYR A 7 -1.40 -11.27 -18.53
CA TYR A 7 -2.17 -10.08 -18.86
C TYR A 7 -3.26 -10.36 -19.89
N LYS A 8 -3.27 -11.55 -20.47
CA LYS A 8 -4.33 -11.96 -21.41
C LYS A 8 -5.64 -12.32 -20.73
N SER A 9 -5.72 -12.16 -19.43
CA SER A 9 -6.99 -12.33 -18.72
C SER A 9 -8.06 -11.48 -19.41
N ARG A 10 -9.21 -12.08 -19.64
CA ARG A 10 -10.24 -11.44 -20.44
C ARG A 10 -11.14 -10.58 -19.60
N LEU A 11 -11.47 -9.41 -20.10
CA LEU A 11 -12.43 -8.54 -19.44
C LEU A 11 -13.81 -9.16 -19.39
N SER A 12 -14.11 -10.06 -20.32
CA SER A 12 -15.40 -10.75 -20.35
C SER A 12 -15.52 -11.86 -19.31
N ASP A 13 -14.40 -12.30 -18.73
CA ASP A 13 -14.39 -13.35 -17.71
C ASP A 13 -14.48 -12.71 -16.32
N PRO A 14 -15.60 -12.86 -15.62
CA PRO A 14 -15.72 -12.25 -14.28
C PRO A 14 -14.64 -12.70 -13.31
N ALA A 15 -14.18 -13.94 -13.44
CA ALA A 15 -13.17 -14.47 -12.52
C ALA A 15 -11.83 -13.75 -12.69
N SER A 16 -11.51 -13.31 -13.90
CA SER A 16 -10.25 -12.62 -14.14
C SER A 16 -10.23 -11.21 -13.59
N ARG A 17 -11.36 -10.68 -13.16
CA ARG A 17 -11.47 -9.34 -12.60
C ARG A 17 -11.69 -9.31 -11.10
N LYS A 18 -11.52 -10.45 -10.44
CA LYS A 18 -11.73 -10.55 -9.00
C LYS A 18 -10.66 -9.86 -8.18
N PHE A 19 -9.48 -9.68 -8.75
CA PHE A 19 -8.33 -9.20 -8.00
C PHE A 19 -8.00 -7.77 -8.40
N GLY A 20 -7.54 -6.98 -7.43
CA GLY A 20 -7.05 -5.65 -7.71
C GLY A 20 -5.73 -5.70 -8.47
N THR A 21 -5.37 -4.58 -9.06
CA THR A 21 -4.16 -4.48 -9.88
C THR A 21 -2.92 -4.98 -9.17
N PHE A 22 -2.78 -4.67 -7.88
CA PHE A 22 -1.57 -5.03 -7.15
C PHE A 22 -1.40 -6.55 -7.04
N SER A 23 -2.47 -7.33 -7.19
CA SER A 23 -2.40 -8.79 -7.13
C SER A 23 -1.57 -9.39 -8.26
N TYR A 24 -1.40 -8.65 -9.33
CA TYR A 24 -0.66 -9.07 -10.50
C TYR A 24 0.78 -8.54 -10.53
N LEU A 25 1.12 -7.71 -9.55
CA LEU A 25 2.44 -7.09 -9.48
C LEU A 25 3.31 -7.86 -8.49
N PRO A 26 4.63 -7.82 -8.67
CA PRO A 26 5.52 -8.43 -7.70
C PRO A 26 5.36 -7.78 -6.33
N ALA A 27 5.57 -8.57 -5.29
CA ALA A 27 5.56 -8.03 -3.94
C ALA A 27 6.68 -7.01 -3.76
N MET A 28 6.42 -6.00 -2.92
CA MET A 28 7.43 -5.01 -2.61
C MET A 28 8.51 -5.61 -1.73
N THR A 29 9.76 -5.38 -2.09
CA THR A 29 10.88 -5.74 -1.22
C THR A 29 11.12 -4.65 -0.20
N PRO A 30 11.78 -4.96 0.93
CA PRO A 30 12.11 -3.92 1.91
C PRO A 30 12.86 -2.73 1.29
N GLU A 31 13.75 -3.00 0.34
CA GLU A 31 14.49 -1.94 -0.33
C GLU A 31 13.59 -1.03 -1.15
N ARG A 32 12.64 -1.62 -1.85
CA ARG A 32 11.68 -0.85 -2.65
C ARG A 32 10.76 -0.04 -1.78
N ILE A 33 10.33 -0.60 -0.67
CA ILE A 33 9.49 0.12 0.29
C ILE A 33 10.26 1.33 0.82
N ARG A 34 11.52 1.15 1.19
CA ARG A 34 12.34 2.24 1.68
C ARG A 34 12.48 3.35 0.63
N LYS A 35 12.71 2.98 -0.62
CA LYS A 35 12.81 3.96 -1.70
C LYS A 35 11.53 4.76 -1.89
N GLN A 36 10.38 4.11 -1.73
CA GLN A 36 9.11 4.81 -1.84
C GLN A 36 8.89 5.77 -0.67
N VAL A 37 9.29 5.38 0.53
CA VAL A 37 9.23 6.28 1.68
C VAL A 37 10.12 7.49 1.43
N GLU A 38 11.34 7.25 0.95
CA GLU A 38 12.27 8.35 0.63
C GLU A 38 11.69 9.28 -0.42
N PHE A 39 11.03 8.72 -1.43
CA PHE A 39 10.38 9.51 -2.46
C PHE A 39 9.30 10.42 -1.88
N ILE A 40 8.42 9.85 -1.05
CA ILE A 40 7.33 10.60 -0.44
C ILE A 40 7.87 11.75 0.41
N VAL A 41 8.85 11.45 1.26
CA VAL A 41 9.48 12.44 2.11
C VAL A 41 10.18 13.52 1.27
N GLY A 42 10.88 13.11 0.22
CA GLY A 42 11.61 14.03 -0.65
C GLY A 42 10.67 14.97 -1.39
N ARG A 43 9.42 14.55 -1.64
CA ARG A 43 8.43 15.42 -2.28
C ARG A 43 7.76 16.38 -1.29
N GLY A 44 8.04 16.24 0.00
CA GLY A 44 7.37 17.04 1.01
C GLY A 44 5.95 16.58 1.29
N TRP A 45 5.58 15.39 0.84
CA TRP A 45 4.25 14.85 1.08
C TRP A 45 4.16 14.24 2.48
N THR A 46 2.94 14.12 2.98
CA THR A 46 2.70 13.53 4.30
C THR A 46 2.51 12.02 4.16
N PRO A 47 3.38 11.21 4.79
CA PRO A 47 3.21 9.77 4.74
C PRO A 47 2.08 9.31 5.67
N ALA A 48 1.38 8.27 5.27
CA ALA A 48 0.34 7.65 6.07
C ALA A 48 0.31 6.15 5.80
N LEU A 49 -0.13 5.40 6.78
CA LEU A 49 -0.31 3.96 6.65
C LEU A 49 -1.79 3.65 6.76
N GLU A 50 -2.27 2.79 5.90
CA GLU A 50 -3.67 2.34 5.89
C GLU A 50 -3.71 0.83 5.75
N HIS A 51 -4.78 0.22 6.21
CA HIS A 51 -4.92 -1.22 6.13
C HIS A 51 -6.36 -1.61 5.85
N THR A 52 -6.53 -2.79 5.27
CA THR A 52 -7.87 -3.33 5.02
C THR A 52 -7.81 -4.86 4.94
N GLU A 53 -8.92 -5.49 5.22
CA GLU A 53 -9.03 -6.95 5.06
C GLU A 53 -8.97 -7.31 3.58
N PRO A 54 -8.41 -8.47 3.23
CA PRO A 54 -8.32 -8.87 1.82
C PRO A 54 -9.66 -8.88 1.09
N VAL A 55 -10.75 -9.20 1.79
CA VAL A 55 -12.08 -9.24 1.19
C VAL A 55 -12.53 -7.85 0.72
N HIS A 56 -11.98 -6.79 1.28
CA HIS A 56 -12.34 -5.41 0.92
C HIS A 56 -11.31 -4.77 -0.01
N LEU A 57 -10.40 -5.56 -0.57
CA LEU A 57 -9.34 -5.06 -1.42
C LEU A 57 -9.84 -4.18 -2.56
N MET A 58 -10.96 -4.57 -3.17
CA MET A 58 -11.50 -3.86 -4.31
C MET A 58 -12.31 -2.61 -3.94
N GLY A 59 -12.54 -2.42 -2.65
CA GLY A 59 -13.29 -1.27 -2.17
C GLY A 59 -12.42 -0.04 -2.00
N ASP A 60 -13.06 1.10 -1.86
CA ASP A 60 -12.36 2.36 -1.67
C ASP A 60 -12.08 2.64 -0.19
N TYR A 61 -12.61 1.83 0.70
CA TYR A 61 -12.52 2.09 2.12
C TYR A 61 -11.35 1.33 2.73
N TRP A 62 -10.39 2.10 3.26
CA TRP A 62 -9.26 1.58 4.01
C TRP A 62 -9.24 2.26 5.38
N TYR A 63 -8.85 1.50 6.39
CA TYR A 63 -8.74 2.03 7.74
C TYR A 63 -7.41 2.74 7.91
N MET A 64 -7.44 3.88 8.58
CA MET A 64 -6.21 4.58 8.91
C MET A 64 -5.47 3.84 10.01
N TRP A 65 -4.16 3.73 9.87
CA TRP A 65 -3.29 3.32 10.97
C TRP A 65 -2.83 4.58 11.67
N LYS A 66 -3.43 4.89 12.83
CA LYS A 66 -3.20 6.15 13.52
C LYS A 66 -3.58 7.32 12.62
N LEU A 67 -2.98 8.47 12.81
CA LEU A 67 -3.18 9.62 11.94
C LEU A 67 -2.06 9.69 10.90
N PRO A 68 -2.25 10.45 9.82
CA PRO A 68 -1.13 10.71 8.93
C PRO A 68 0.06 11.27 9.71
N LEU A 69 1.26 10.90 9.30
CA LEU A 69 2.48 11.23 10.02
C LEU A 69 2.95 12.63 9.63
N PHE A 70 2.19 13.64 10.08
CA PHE A 70 2.45 15.03 9.71
C PHE A 70 3.86 15.44 10.13
N GLY A 71 4.60 16.00 9.19
CA GLY A 71 5.95 16.51 9.49
C GLY A 71 7.01 15.46 9.71
N GLU A 72 6.68 14.17 9.57
CA GLU A 72 7.66 13.12 9.78
C GLU A 72 8.60 13.03 8.58
N THR A 73 9.89 13.14 8.84
CA THR A 73 10.92 13.03 7.81
C THR A 73 11.89 11.88 8.05
N ASN A 74 11.78 11.22 9.21
CA ASN A 74 12.65 10.09 9.53
C ASN A 74 12.16 8.83 8.82
N ILE A 75 12.94 8.36 7.86
CA ILE A 75 12.57 7.20 7.05
C ILE A 75 12.36 5.97 7.92
N ASP A 76 13.25 5.73 8.88
CA ASP A 76 13.16 4.56 9.73
C ASP A 76 11.92 4.59 10.63
N ALA A 77 11.51 5.77 11.08
CA ALA A 77 10.29 5.90 11.87
C ALA A 77 9.06 5.54 11.04
N ILE A 78 9.02 5.97 9.79
CA ILE A 78 7.90 5.65 8.91
C ILE A 78 7.87 4.15 8.62
N LEU A 79 9.02 3.55 8.36
CA LEU A 79 9.11 2.11 8.13
C LEU A 79 8.69 1.32 9.37
N ALA A 80 9.05 1.81 10.55
CA ALA A 80 8.66 1.17 11.80
C ALA A 80 7.14 1.19 11.99
N GLU A 81 6.48 2.28 11.60
CA GLU A 81 5.03 2.35 11.68
C GLU A 81 4.37 1.39 10.70
N ALA A 82 4.92 1.24 9.51
CA ALA A 82 4.40 0.28 8.55
C ALA A 82 4.48 -1.15 9.10
N GLU A 83 5.61 -1.51 9.72
CA GLU A 83 5.76 -2.82 10.33
C GLU A 83 4.85 -3.00 11.53
N ALA A 84 4.67 -1.96 12.34
CA ALA A 84 3.77 -2.03 13.49
C ALA A 84 2.34 -2.29 13.05
N CYS A 85 1.90 -1.64 11.98
CA CYS A 85 0.59 -1.87 11.41
C CYS A 85 0.45 -3.32 10.93
N HIS A 86 1.45 -3.81 10.23
CA HIS A 86 1.46 -5.19 9.74
C HIS A 86 1.41 -6.20 10.89
N LYS A 87 2.14 -5.95 11.95
CA LYS A 87 2.14 -6.84 13.12
C LYS A 87 0.83 -6.82 13.87
N ALA A 88 0.20 -5.66 13.95
CA ALA A 88 -1.09 -5.53 14.62
C ALA A 88 -2.22 -6.17 13.81
N HIS A 89 -2.10 -6.15 12.50
CA HIS A 89 -3.12 -6.66 11.57
C HIS A 89 -2.47 -7.57 10.52
N PRO A 90 -1.94 -8.73 10.94
CA PRO A 90 -1.13 -9.56 10.04
C PRO A 90 -1.90 -10.15 8.86
N LYS A 91 -3.23 -10.19 8.94
CA LYS A 91 -4.06 -10.70 7.85
C LYS A 91 -4.51 -9.62 6.90
N ASN A 92 -4.28 -8.36 7.24
CA ASN A 92 -4.71 -7.24 6.41
C ASN A 92 -3.64 -6.84 5.42
N HIS A 93 -4.08 -6.27 4.31
CA HIS A 93 -3.16 -5.55 3.43
C HIS A 93 -2.81 -4.23 4.09
N VAL A 94 -1.56 -3.83 3.96
CA VAL A 94 -1.09 -2.53 4.45
C VAL A 94 -0.57 -1.74 3.27
N ARG A 95 -1.00 -0.50 3.14
CA ARG A 95 -0.51 0.38 2.08
C ARG A 95 0.11 1.64 2.65
N LEU A 96 1.14 2.10 1.96
CA LEU A 96 1.78 3.37 2.22
C LEU A 96 1.18 4.40 1.30
N VAL A 97 0.81 5.56 1.85
CA VAL A 97 0.23 6.65 1.08
C VAL A 97 1.04 7.90 1.32
N GLY A 98 1.26 8.68 0.28
CA GLY A 98 1.84 10.02 0.38
C GLY A 98 0.80 11.05 -0.01
N TYR A 99 0.36 11.84 0.94
CA TYR A 99 -0.63 12.89 0.69
C TYR A 99 0.06 14.19 0.29
N ASP A 100 -0.33 14.73 -0.83
CA ASP A 100 0.09 16.05 -1.26
C ASP A 100 -0.83 17.07 -0.57
N ASN A 101 -0.30 17.73 0.46
CA ASN A 101 -1.10 18.64 1.26
C ASN A 101 -1.56 19.86 0.47
N PHE A 102 -0.75 20.32 -0.46
CA PHE A 102 -1.11 21.48 -1.27
C PHE A 102 -2.27 21.15 -2.22
N ALA A 103 -2.15 20.02 -2.92
CA ALA A 103 -3.20 19.59 -3.85
C ALA A 103 -4.37 18.92 -3.12
N GLN A 104 -4.21 18.59 -1.85
CA GLN A 104 -5.19 17.88 -1.04
C GLN A 104 -5.62 16.55 -1.68
N SER A 105 -4.63 15.83 -2.17
CA SER A 105 -4.86 14.56 -2.86
C SER A 105 -3.73 13.59 -2.56
N LYS A 106 -3.93 12.34 -2.95
CA LYS A 106 -2.89 11.33 -2.82
C LYS A 106 -1.90 11.50 -3.97
N GLY A 107 -0.64 11.72 -3.61
CA GLY A 107 0.42 11.80 -4.61
C GLY A 107 1.02 10.45 -4.92
N ALA A 108 1.00 9.52 -3.96
CA ALA A 108 1.50 8.17 -4.13
C ALA A 108 0.72 7.22 -3.25
N GLU A 109 0.62 5.97 -3.70
CA GLU A 109 -0.14 4.94 -2.98
C GLU A 109 0.35 3.58 -3.43
N MET A 110 0.75 2.72 -2.48
CA MET A 110 1.21 1.38 -2.83
C MET A 110 1.01 0.43 -1.68
N VAL A 111 0.67 -0.82 -2.00
CA VAL A 111 0.56 -1.88 -0.99
C VAL A 111 1.97 -2.36 -0.65
N VAL A 112 2.35 -2.23 0.62
CA VAL A 112 3.68 -2.62 1.08
C VAL A 112 3.70 -3.97 1.77
N PHE A 113 2.61 -4.36 2.40
CA PHE A 113 2.45 -5.70 2.97
C PHE A 113 1.14 -6.27 2.50
N ARG A 114 1.17 -7.50 2.00
CA ARG A 114 -0.04 -8.19 1.59
C ARG A 114 -0.57 -9.04 2.73
N GLY A 115 -1.85 -8.91 3.00
CA GLY A 115 -2.50 -9.77 3.95
C GLY A 115 -2.67 -11.17 3.40
N LYS A 116 -2.89 -12.11 4.29
CA LYS A 116 -3.14 -13.49 3.90
C LYS A 116 -4.64 -13.69 3.75
N ALA A 117 -5.05 -14.05 2.55
CA ALA A 117 -6.41 -14.52 2.35
C ALA A 117 -6.61 -15.79 3.14
N VAL A 118 -7.73 -15.89 3.80
CA VAL A 118 -8.08 -17.07 4.58
C VAL A 118 -8.62 -18.14 3.66
#